data_2b5bc28d5698d0a2edb38b53a190d96c
#
_entry.id   2b5bc28d5698d0a2edb38b53a190d96c
#
_cell.length_a   1.000
_cell.length_b   1.000
_cell.length_c   1.000
_cell.angle_alpha   90.00
_cell.angle_beta   90.00
_cell.angle_gamma   90.00
#
_symmetry.space_group_name_H-M   'P 1'
#
loop_
_entity.id
_entity.type
_entity.pdbx_description
1 polymer ?
#
loop_
_entity_poly.entity_id
_entity_poly.type
_entity_poly.pdbx_seq_one_letter_code
_entity_poly.pdbx_strand_id
1 'polypeptide(L)'
;GVYDAFAAKLKAAVAKLKVGNGLDEGVTIGPLINPDAVEKVREHIADAVEHGASVLLGGKPDALGGNFFTPTILTDVPRTAKIFREETFGPVAPLIRFSHEADAVELANDTPFGLAAYFYSRDIGRVMRVAEALEYGIVGINEGLISTEVAPFGGMKHSGLGREGSKYGIEDYLEIKYLCLGGLGA
;
A
#
# COMPACT_ATOMS: atom_id res chain seq x y z
N GLY A 1 -6.42 -18.65 -8.53
CA GLY A 1 -5.57 -19.58 -9.27
C GLY A 1 -4.09 -19.24 -9.28
N VAL A 2 -3.69 -17.96 -9.00
CA VAL A 2 -2.25 -17.55 -9.07
C VAL A 2 -1.56 -17.43 -7.72
N TYR A 3 -2.27 -17.60 -6.61
CA TYR A 3 -1.77 -17.31 -5.26
C TYR A 3 -0.45 -18.05 -4.92
N ASP A 4 -0.42 -19.36 -5.09
CA ASP A 4 0.76 -20.16 -4.71
C ASP A 4 1.96 -19.87 -5.62
N ALA A 5 1.72 -19.70 -6.93
CA ALA A 5 2.75 -19.30 -7.87
C ALA A 5 3.29 -17.89 -7.60
N PHE A 6 2.40 -16.97 -7.20
CA PHE A 6 2.79 -15.62 -6.79
C PHE A 6 3.61 -15.64 -5.51
N ALA A 7 3.16 -16.35 -4.47
CA ALA A 7 3.88 -16.49 -3.19
C ALA A 7 5.30 -17.05 -3.40
N ALA A 8 5.45 -18.07 -4.24
CA ALA A 8 6.76 -18.65 -4.56
C ALA A 8 7.69 -17.65 -5.28
N LYS A 9 7.18 -16.90 -6.26
CA LYS A 9 7.96 -15.88 -6.97
C LYS A 9 8.30 -14.70 -6.06
N LEU A 10 7.36 -14.25 -5.24
CA LEU A 10 7.59 -13.17 -4.27
C LEU A 10 8.66 -13.57 -3.27
N LYS A 11 8.61 -14.81 -2.71
CA LYS A 11 9.66 -15.33 -1.83
C LYS A 11 11.03 -15.28 -2.50
N ALA A 12 11.14 -15.73 -3.74
CA ALA A 12 12.41 -15.71 -4.48
C ALA A 12 12.93 -14.30 -4.76
N ALA A 13 12.04 -13.32 -4.96
CA ALA A 13 12.40 -11.93 -5.16
C ALA A 13 12.84 -11.27 -3.85
N VAL A 14 12.04 -11.40 -2.79
CA VAL A 14 12.30 -10.80 -1.47
C VAL A 14 13.56 -11.38 -0.82
N ALA A 15 13.87 -12.65 -1.03
CA ALA A 15 15.11 -13.28 -0.53
C ALA A 15 16.39 -12.67 -1.10
N LYS A 16 16.31 -11.88 -2.17
CA LYS A 16 17.46 -11.18 -2.77
C LYS A 16 17.67 -9.77 -2.20
N LEU A 17 16.72 -9.27 -1.43
CA LEU A 17 16.83 -7.94 -0.82
C LEU A 17 17.89 -7.96 0.26
N LYS A 18 18.75 -6.94 0.26
CA LYS A 18 19.85 -6.80 1.24
C LYS A 18 19.44 -5.77 2.29
N VAL A 19 19.37 -6.23 3.53
CA VAL A 19 19.16 -5.35 4.70
C VAL A 19 20.49 -4.75 5.13
N GLY A 20 20.52 -3.46 5.45
CA GLY A 20 21.73 -2.80 5.90
C GLY A 20 21.63 -1.28 5.97
N ASN A 21 22.79 -0.63 6.14
CA ASN A 21 22.86 0.83 6.06
C ASN A 21 22.60 1.27 4.60
N GLY A 22 21.67 2.20 4.39
CA GLY A 22 21.30 2.68 3.06
C GLY A 22 22.42 3.41 2.29
N LEU A 23 23.55 3.72 2.92
CA LEU A 23 24.73 4.28 2.28
C LEU A 23 25.67 3.20 1.73
N ASP A 24 25.46 1.94 2.11
CA ASP A 24 26.28 0.83 1.65
C ASP A 24 25.81 0.33 0.27
N GLU A 25 26.75 -0.06 -0.57
CA GLU A 25 26.45 -0.55 -1.92
C GLU A 25 25.56 -1.81 -1.90
N GLY A 26 24.53 -1.80 -2.72
CA GLY A 26 23.61 -2.91 -2.91
C GLY A 26 22.60 -3.09 -1.77
N VAL A 27 22.57 -2.26 -0.75
CA VAL A 27 21.53 -2.26 0.27
C VAL A 27 20.24 -1.72 -0.33
N THR A 28 19.14 -2.45 -0.09
CA THR A 28 17.80 -2.10 -0.59
C THR A 28 16.77 -1.90 0.51
N ILE A 29 17.05 -2.39 1.72
CA ILE A 29 16.18 -2.27 2.89
C ILE A 29 16.98 -1.63 4.04
N GLY A 30 16.59 -0.43 4.45
CA GLY A 30 17.13 0.28 5.61
C GLY A 30 16.49 -0.16 6.94
N PRO A 31 16.86 0.52 8.06
CA PRO A 31 16.22 0.29 9.35
C PRO A 31 14.80 0.89 9.38
N LEU A 32 13.98 0.36 10.28
CA LEU A 32 12.74 1.02 10.69
C LEU A 32 13.05 2.32 11.43
N ILE A 33 12.07 3.24 11.48
CA ILE A 33 12.31 4.60 11.97
C ILE A 33 12.70 4.64 13.47
N ASN A 34 12.13 3.76 14.28
CA ASN A 34 12.36 3.73 15.73
C ASN A 34 12.05 2.33 16.32
N PRO A 35 12.35 2.10 17.61
CA PRO A 35 12.02 0.84 18.27
C PRO A 35 10.52 0.50 18.32
N ASP A 36 9.64 1.52 18.42
CA ASP A 36 8.20 1.30 18.46
C ASP A 36 7.69 0.72 17.13
N ALA A 37 8.28 1.14 16.02
CA ALA A 37 7.98 0.56 14.70
C ALA A 37 8.43 -0.91 14.61
N VAL A 38 9.56 -1.26 15.23
CA VAL A 38 10.02 -2.66 15.33
C VAL A 38 9.02 -3.49 16.12
N GLU A 39 8.56 -2.97 17.28
CA GLU A 39 7.60 -3.69 18.12
C GLU A 39 6.25 -3.85 17.43
N LYS A 40 5.76 -2.80 16.76
CA LYS A 40 4.54 -2.88 15.95
C LYS A 40 4.62 -3.97 14.87
N VAL A 41 5.75 -4.05 14.16
CA VAL A 41 5.97 -5.12 13.15
C VAL A 41 5.94 -6.49 13.80
N ARG A 42 6.58 -6.67 14.96
CA ARG A 42 6.56 -7.94 15.72
C ARG A 42 5.15 -8.33 16.16
N GLU A 43 4.42 -7.37 16.73
CA GLU A 43 3.04 -7.56 17.18
C GLU A 43 2.13 -7.99 16.01
N HIS A 44 2.20 -7.30 14.87
CA HIS A 44 1.38 -7.62 13.70
C HIS A 44 1.69 -9.02 13.14
N ILE A 45 2.96 -9.43 13.14
CA ILE A 45 3.35 -10.77 12.71
C ILE A 45 2.85 -11.82 13.70
N ALA A 46 3.05 -11.59 15.00
CA ALA A 46 2.61 -12.51 16.04
C ALA A 46 1.09 -12.69 16.04
N ASP A 47 0.34 -11.59 15.98
CA ASP A 47 -1.12 -11.59 15.87
C ASP A 47 -1.60 -12.36 14.63
N ALA A 48 -1.01 -12.10 13.47
CA ALA A 48 -1.39 -12.80 12.25
C ALA A 48 -1.17 -14.32 12.36
N VAL A 49 -0.04 -14.74 12.95
CA VAL A 49 0.27 -16.16 13.18
C VAL A 49 -0.70 -16.79 14.20
N GLU A 50 -1.04 -16.09 15.27
CA GLU A 50 -2.03 -16.55 16.26
C GLU A 50 -3.41 -16.76 15.61
N HIS A 51 -3.75 -15.92 14.63
CA HIS A 51 -4.99 -16.05 13.85
C HIS A 51 -4.91 -17.03 12.68
N GLY A 52 -3.80 -17.76 12.51
CA GLY A 52 -3.66 -18.85 11.55
C GLY A 52 -2.84 -18.55 10.30
N ALA A 53 -2.24 -17.37 10.19
CA ALA A 53 -1.30 -17.07 9.10
C ALA A 53 0.01 -17.87 9.28
N SER A 54 0.73 -18.06 8.17
CA SER A 54 2.04 -18.73 8.18
C SER A 54 3.13 -17.77 7.74
N VAL A 55 4.31 -17.82 8.37
CA VAL A 55 5.50 -17.08 7.96
C VAL A 55 6.20 -17.84 6.84
N LEU A 56 6.13 -17.32 5.61
CA LEU A 56 6.78 -17.91 4.45
C LEU A 56 8.26 -17.52 4.34
N LEU A 57 8.61 -16.31 4.80
CA LEU A 57 9.97 -15.75 4.80
C LEU A 57 10.10 -14.69 5.90
N GLY A 58 11.27 -14.54 6.51
CA GLY A 58 11.58 -13.49 7.49
C GLY A 58 10.94 -13.73 8.86
N GLY A 59 10.16 -12.78 9.35
CA GLY A 59 9.41 -12.88 10.60
C GLY A 59 10.21 -12.58 11.88
N LYS A 60 11.41 -12.00 11.77
CA LYS A 60 12.29 -11.75 12.92
C LYS A 60 13.14 -10.49 12.72
N PRO A 61 13.64 -9.87 13.80
CA PRO A 61 14.67 -8.85 13.71
C PRO A 61 15.89 -9.34 12.92
N ASP A 62 16.56 -8.43 12.23
CA ASP A 62 17.78 -8.74 11.51
C ASP A 62 18.97 -8.91 12.47
N ALA A 63 20.00 -9.66 12.04
CA ALA A 63 21.20 -9.89 12.82
C ALA A 63 22.02 -8.61 13.08
N LEU A 64 21.80 -7.55 12.30
CA LEU A 64 22.40 -6.24 12.52
C LEU A 64 21.92 -5.58 13.83
N GLY A 65 20.81 -6.05 14.39
CA GLY A 65 20.23 -5.49 15.62
C GLY A 65 19.57 -4.11 15.42
N GLY A 66 19.36 -3.39 16.53
CA GLY A 66 18.70 -2.07 16.49
C GLY A 66 17.33 -2.12 15.80
N ASN A 67 17.11 -1.21 14.86
CA ASN A 67 15.84 -1.09 14.15
C ASN A 67 15.79 -1.88 12.84
N PHE A 68 16.75 -2.76 12.58
CA PHE A 68 16.76 -3.59 11.37
C PHE A 68 15.85 -4.80 11.52
N PHE A 69 14.99 -5.02 10.53
CA PHE A 69 14.04 -6.12 10.49
C PHE A 69 14.10 -6.85 9.16
N THR A 70 14.03 -8.18 9.19
CA THR A 70 14.07 -8.97 7.96
C THR A 70 12.79 -8.76 7.13
N PRO A 71 12.89 -8.57 5.80
CA PRO A 71 11.72 -8.59 4.93
C PRO A 71 10.91 -9.86 5.13
N THR A 72 9.63 -9.69 5.38
CA THR A 72 8.74 -10.76 5.85
C THR A 72 7.59 -10.97 4.88
N ILE A 73 7.26 -12.22 4.61
CA ILE A 73 6.07 -12.61 3.84
C ILE A 73 5.21 -13.50 4.73
N LEU A 74 3.96 -13.11 4.90
CA LEU A 74 2.92 -13.90 5.57
C LEU A 74 1.96 -14.46 4.52
N THR A 75 1.60 -15.74 4.65
CA THR A 75 0.60 -16.41 3.80
C THR A 75 -0.64 -16.74 4.60
N ASP A 76 -1.75 -16.86 3.87
CA ASP A 76 -3.05 -17.25 4.43
C ASP A 76 -3.51 -16.34 5.58
N VAL A 77 -3.21 -15.03 5.46
CA VAL A 77 -3.57 -14.03 6.46
C VAL A 77 -5.09 -13.84 6.49
N PRO A 78 -5.74 -14.07 7.65
CA PRO A 78 -7.19 -13.92 7.77
C PRO A 78 -7.58 -12.45 7.96
N ARG A 79 -8.84 -12.12 7.64
CA ARG A 79 -9.42 -10.77 7.84
C ARG A 79 -9.46 -10.32 9.31
N THR A 80 -9.33 -11.24 10.25
CA THR A 80 -9.34 -10.98 11.70
C THR A 80 -8.01 -10.51 12.24
N ALA A 81 -6.92 -10.69 11.50
CA ALA A 81 -5.59 -10.25 11.90
C ALA A 81 -5.47 -8.72 11.89
N LYS A 82 -4.75 -8.15 12.85
CA LYS A 82 -4.51 -6.69 12.94
C LYS A 82 -3.92 -6.11 11.66
N ILE A 83 -2.96 -6.81 11.05
CA ILE A 83 -2.30 -6.38 9.81
C ILE A 83 -3.27 -6.19 8.62
N PHE A 84 -4.48 -6.74 8.68
CA PHE A 84 -5.53 -6.52 7.70
C PHE A 84 -6.20 -5.14 7.86
N ARG A 85 -6.25 -4.61 9.08
CA ARG A 85 -6.97 -3.39 9.45
C ARG A 85 -6.06 -2.20 9.75
N GLU A 86 -4.89 -2.48 10.29
CA GLU A 86 -3.95 -1.48 10.74
C GLU A 86 -2.77 -1.37 9.79
N GLU A 87 -2.35 -0.14 9.53
CA GLU A 87 -1.14 0.10 8.75
C GLU A 87 0.10 -0.36 9.52
N THR A 88 0.88 -1.30 8.96
CA THR A 88 2.10 -1.81 9.59
C THR A 88 3.27 -0.86 9.45
N PHE A 89 3.38 -0.17 8.32
CA PHE A 89 4.50 0.71 7.96
C PHE A 89 5.87 0.06 8.20
N GLY A 90 6.02 -1.17 7.70
CA GLY A 90 7.21 -2.01 7.88
C GLY A 90 7.37 -3.04 6.77
N PRO A 91 8.48 -3.80 6.75
CA PRO A 91 8.82 -4.72 5.66
C PRO A 91 8.03 -6.03 5.73
N VAL A 92 6.71 -5.97 5.79
CA VAL A 92 5.82 -7.13 5.86
C VAL A 92 4.84 -7.13 4.71
N ALA A 93 4.79 -8.22 3.96
CA ALA A 93 3.86 -8.46 2.87
C ALA A 93 2.84 -9.55 3.26
N PRO A 94 1.62 -9.18 3.70
CA PRO A 94 0.56 -10.13 3.98
C PRO A 94 -0.11 -10.58 2.69
N LEU A 95 -0.20 -11.88 2.46
CA LEU A 95 -0.90 -12.47 1.33
C LEU A 95 -2.25 -13.04 1.78
N ILE A 96 -3.31 -12.56 1.13
CA ILE A 96 -4.69 -12.92 1.42
C ILE A 96 -5.27 -13.65 0.20
N ARG A 97 -5.96 -14.77 0.42
CA ARG A 97 -6.60 -15.52 -0.67
C ARG A 97 -7.96 -14.91 -1.02
N PHE A 98 -8.27 -14.96 -2.31
CA PHE A 98 -9.60 -14.72 -2.82
C PHE A 98 -9.90 -15.71 -3.96
N SER A 99 -11.17 -15.95 -4.25
CA SER A 99 -11.62 -16.89 -5.27
C SER A 99 -12.22 -16.21 -6.50
N HIS A 100 -12.93 -15.10 -6.30
CA HIS A 100 -13.61 -14.35 -7.33
C HIS A 100 -13.14 -12.90 -7.41
N GLU A 101 -13.31 -12.27 -8.58
CA GLU A 101 -12.97 -10.85 -8.80
C GLU A 101 -13.70 -9.94 -7.79
N ALA A 102 -14.98 -10.24 -7.53
CA ALA A 102 -15.76 -9.48 -6.55
C ALA A 102 -15.19 -9.55 -5.13
N ASP A 103 -14.71 -10.73 -4.70
CA ASP A 103 -14.08 -10.90 -3.39
C ASP A 103 -12.82 -10.04 -3.27
N ALA A 104 -12.03 -9.95 -4.34
CA ALA A 104 -10.79 -9.16 -4.34
C ALA A 104 -11.09 -7.66 -4.21
N VAL A 105 -12.12 -7.17 -4.91
CA VAL A 105 -12.55 -5.77 -4.82
C VAL A 105 -13.13 -5.47 -3.44
N GLU A 106 -13.99 -6.35 -2.91
CA GLU A 106 -14.52 -6.20 -1.55
C GLU A 106 -13.41 -6.14 -0.50
N LEU A 107 -12.46 -7.10 -0.57
CA LEU A 107 -11.31 -7.14 0.35
C LEU A 107 -10.44 -5.88 0.25
N ALA A 108 -10.19 -5.39 -0.96
CA ALA A 108 -9.39 -4.19 -1.17
C ALA A 108 -10.10 -2.94 -0.64
N ASN A 109 -11.43 -2.86 -0.75
CA ASN A 109 -12.20 -1.71 -0.27
C ASN A 109 -12.54 -1.77 1.23
N ASP A 110 -12.39 -2.94 1.88
CA ASP A 110 -12.67 -3.14 3.31
C ASP A 110 -11.56 -2.55 4.20
N THR A 111 -11.33 -1.26 4.05
CA THR A 111 -10.35 -0.48 4.81
C THR A 111 -10.84 0.97 4.95
N PRO A 112 -10.51 1.67 6.06
CA PRO A 112 -10.79 3.11 6.18
C PRO A 112 -9.86 3.96 5.30
N PHE A 113 -8.85 3.41 4.68
CA PHE A 113 -7.88 4.10 3.85
C PHE A 113 -8.18 3.92 2.36
N GLY A 114 -7.64 4.81 1.52
CA GLY A 114 -7.84 4.78 0.08
C GLY A 114 -6.83 5.65 -0.68
N LEU A 115 -5.52 5.51 -0.41
CA LEU A 115 -4.50 6.28 -1.12
C LEU A 115 -4.20 5.66 -2.47
N ALA A 116 -3.63 4.46 -2.49
CA ALA A 116 -3.22 3.80 -3.72
C ALA A 116 -3.54 2.30 -3.70
N ALA A 117 -4.03 1.79 -4.81
CA ALA A 117 -4.20 0.38 -5.06
C ALA A 117 -3.48 -0.04 -6.34
N TYR A 118 -3.11 -1.32 -6.41
CA TYR A 118 -2.40 -1.85 -7.57
C TYR A 118 -2.98 -3.20 -7.96
N PHE A 119 -3.17 -3.42 -9.25
CA PHE A 119 -3.53 -4.74 -9.75
C PHE A 119 -2.97 -5.03 -11.13
N TYR A 120 -2.96 -6.31 -11.49
CA TYR A 120 -2.38 -6.79 -12.74
C TYR A 120 -3.40 -7.60 -13.51
N SER A 121 -3.68 -7.22 -14.76
CA SER A 121 -4.57 -7.94 -15.66
C SER A 121 -4.22 -7.68 -17.12
N ARG A 122 -4.43 -8.67 -18.00
CA ARG A 122 -4.34 -8.52 -19.44
C ARG A 122 -5.71 -8.36 -20.11
N ASP A 123 -6.78 -8.55 -19.37
CA ASP A 123 -8.16 -8.40 -19.83
C ASP A 123 -8.60 -6.95 -19.62
N ILE A 124 -8.82 -6.22 -20.72
CA ILE A 124 -9.20 -4.82 -20.66
C ILE A 124 -10.56 -4.60 -19.99
N GLY A 125 -11.52 -5.52 -20.18
CA GLY A 125 -12.82 -5.44 -19.52
C GLY A 125 -12.68 -5.55 -18.00
N ARG A 126 -11.83 -6.46 -17.52
CA ARG A 126 -11.47 -6.55 -16.09
C ARG A 126 -10.77 -5.30 -15.61
N VAL A 127 -9.82 -4.78 -16.40
CA VAL A 127 -9.09 -3.56 -16.06
C VAL A 127 -10.06 -2.43 -15.75
N MET A 128 -11.03 -2.19 -16.61
CA MET A 128 -12.01 -1.12 -16.42
C MET A 128 -12.90 -1.38 -15.19
N ARG A 129 -13.50 -2.57 -15.09
CA ARG A 129 -14.41 -2.90 -13.97
C ARG A 129 -13.72 -2.81 -12.61
N VAL A 130 -12.52 -3.34 -12.49
CA VAL A 130 -11.78 -3.33 -11.22
C VAL A 130 -11.29 -1.93 -10.86
N ALA A 131 -10.77 -1.17 -11.84
CA ALA A 131 -10.31 0.19 -11.61
C ALA A 131 -11.43 1.12 -11.14
N GLU A 132 -12.63 0.99 -11.73
CA GLU A 132 -13.81 1.79 -11.34
C GLU A 132 -14.39 1.37 -9.98
N ALA A 133 -14.26 0.09 -9.62
CA ALA A 133 -14.81 -0.44 -8.38
C ALA A 133 -13.90 -0.23 -7.16
N LEU A 134 -12.60 0.05 -7.35
CA LEU A 134 -11.66 0.31 -6.28
C LEU A 134 -11.83 1.72 -5.70
N GLU A 135 -12.03 1.82 -4.39
CA GLU A 135 -12.24 3.08 -3.66
C GLU A 135 -10.90 3.72 -3.25
N TYR A 136 -10.09 4.07 -4.24
CA TYR A 136 -8.76 4.64 -4.06
C TYR A 136 -8.57 5.88 -4.93
N GLY A 137 -7.79 6.83 -4.43
CA GLY A 137 -7.47 8.04 -5.20
C GLY A 137 -6.51 7.77 -6.36
N ILE A 138 -5.70 6.71 -6.27
CA ILE A 138 -4.72 6.32 -7.28
C ILE A 138 -4.82 4.82 -7.51
N VAL A 139 -4.88 4.40 -8.78
CA VAL A 139 -4.90 2.96 -9.14
C VAL A 139 -3.81 2.67 -10.16
N GLY A 140 -2.82 1.89 -9.76
CA GLY A 140 -1.77 1.37 -10.64
C GLY A 140 -2.23 0.09 -11.35
N ILE A 141 -2.18 0.08 -12.68
CA ILE A 141 -2.60 -1.05 -13.50
C ILE A 141 -1.41 -1.58 -14.27
N ASN A 142 -0.97 -2.78 -13.94
CA ASN A 142 0.24 -3.41 -14.51
C ASN A 142 1.52 -2.60 -14.28
N GLU A 143 1.48 -1.65 -13.34
CA GLU A 143 2.58 -0.72 -13.03
C GLU A 143 2.68 -0.55 -11.52
N GLY A 144 3.90 -0.54 -10.98
CA GLY A 144 4.17 -0.35 -9.56
C GLY A 144 4.69 1.04 -9.18
N LEU A 145 5.19 1.81 -10.15
CA LEU A 145 5.70 3.18 -9.96
C LEU A 145 4.74 4.17 -10.61
N ILE A 146 3.79 4.69 -9.84
CA ILE A 146 2.71 5.55 -10.32
C ILE A 146 2.84 7.01 -9.89
N SER A 147 3.81 7.32 -9.05
CA SER A 147 4.05 8.69 -8.60
C SER A 147 4.75 9.49 -9.69
N THR A 148 4.12 10.58 -10.13
CA THR A 148 4.66 11.52 -11.12
C THR A 148 4.05 12.90 -10.90
N GLU A 149 4.83 13.96 -11.16
CA GLU A 149 4.41 15.34 -10.97
C GLU A 149 3.29 15.79 -11.93
N VAL A 150 3.08 15.07 -13.02
CA VAL A 150 2.05 15.42 -14.03
C VAL A 150 0.69 14.78 -13.78
N ALA A 151 0.61 13.82 -12.86
CA ALA A 151 -0.64 13.15 -12.46
C ALA A 151 -1.09 13.61 -11.07
N PRO A 152 -2.42 13.66 -10.81
CA PRO A 152 -2.91 14.01 -9.48
C PRO A 152 -2.59 12.89 -8.48
N PHE A 153 -1.95 13.26 -7.38
CA PHE A 153 -1.61 12.37 -6.28
C PHE A 153 -2.47 12.71 -5.06
N GLY A 154 -3.16 11.74 -4.49
CA GLY A 154 -3.99 11.93 -3.30
C GLY A 154 -4.96 10.79 -3.08
N GLY A 155 -5.56 10.77 -1.90
CA GLY A 155 -6.38 9.67 -1.41
C GLY A 155 -7.88 9.95 -1.39
N MET A 156 -8.57 8.96 -0.87
CA MET A 156 -9.97 8.97 -0.50
C MET A 156 -10.11 8.48 0.95
N LYS A 157 -11.29 8.58 1.53
CA LYS A 157 -11.58 8.13 2.90
C LYS A 157 -10.63 8.81 3.90
N HIS A 158 -10.08 8.08 4.88
CA HIS A 158 -9.13 8.60 5.87
C HIS A 158 -7.74 8.92 5.30
N SER A 159 -7.44 8.54 4.05
CA SER A 159 -6.20 8.96 3.39
C SER A 159 -6.20 10.45 2.99
N GLY A 160 -7.28 11.17 3.27
CA GLY A 160 -7.35 12.62 3.16
C GLY A 160 -8.13 13.11 1.94
N LEU A 161 -8.23 14.43 1.86
CA LEU A 161 -8.86 15.18 0.78
C LEU A 161 -7.81 15.91 -0.05
N GLY A 162 -8.21 16.42 -1.22
CA GLY A 162 -7.32 17.17 -2.09
C GLY A 162 -6.42 16.30 -2.98
N ARG A 163 -5.64 16.97 -3.81
CA ARG A 163 -4.66 16.34 -4.70
C ARG A 163 -3.40 17.18 -4.77
N GLU A 164 -2.25 16.50 -4.77
CA GLU A 164 -0.95 17.10 -5.07
C GLU A 164 -0.59 16.89 -6.53
N GLY A 165 0.37 17.66 -7.03
CA GLY A 165 0.84 17.55 -8.41
C GLY A 165 -0.20 17.90 -9.46
N SER A 166 0.15 17.70 -10.73
CA SER A 166 -0.68 18.03 -11.88
C SER A 166 -1.22 19.47 -11.88
N LYS A 167 -2.17 19.77 -12.76
CA LYS A 167 -2.88 21.07 -12.79
C LYS A 167 -3.85 21.25 -11.59
N TYR A 168 -4.22 20.16 -10.93
CA TYR A 168 -5.19 20.20 -9.82
C TYR A 168 -4.53 20.56 -8.48
N GLY A 169 -3.24 20.31 -8.30
CA GLY A 169 -2.55 20.54 -7.03
C GLY A 169 -2.58 21.99 -6.54
N ILE A 170 -2.73 22.97 -7.43
CA ILE A 170 -2.85 24.39 -7.04
C ILE A 170 -4.25 24.72 -6.49
N GLU A 171 -5.28 23.93 -6.80
CA GLU A 171 -6.67 24.24 -6.44
C GLU A 171 -6.87 24.24 -4.93
N ASP A 172 -6.15 23.40 -4.18
CA ASP A 172 -6.19 23.35 -2.72
C ASP A 172 -5.64 24.62 -2.03
N TYR A 173 -4.94 25.47 -2.76
CA TYR A 173 -4.36 26.74 -2.29
C TYR A 173 -5.11 27.96 -2.79
N LEU A 174 -6.21 27.79 -3.52
CA LEU A 174 -6.98 28.86 -4.15
C LEU A 174 -8.37 28.97 -3.53
N GLU A 175 -8.81 30.23 -3.35
CA GLU A 175 -10.16 30.56 -2.94
C GLU A 175 -10.94 31.19 -4.11
N ILE A 176 -12.15 30.70 -4.35
CA ILE A 176 -13.03 31.25 -5.39
C ILE A 176 -13.89 32.36 -4.79
N LYS A 177 -13.75 33.58 -5.33
CA LYS A 177 -14.59 34.73 -4.94
C LYS A 177 -15.46 35.19 -6.13
N TYR A 178 -16.77 35.11 -5.97
CA TYR A 178 -17.71 35.72 -6.88
C TYR A 178 -17.91 37.21 -6.58
N LEU A 179 -17.75 38.06 -7.59
CA LEU A 179 -18.05 39.48 -7.51
C LEU A 179 -19.18 39.81 -8.49
N CYS A 180 -20.25 40.39 -7.98
CA CYS A 180 -21.32 40.93 -8.82
C CYS A 180 -21.32 42.46 -8.67
N LEU A 181 -21.02 43.15 -9.74
CA LEU A 181 -20.92 44.61 -9.77
C LEU A 181 -22.06 45.18 -10.60
N GLY A 182 -22.88 46.04 -9.99
CA GLY A 182 -23.96 46.73 -10.69
C GLY A 182 -23.90 48.24 -10.41
N GLY A 183 -24.65 49.05 -11.22
CA GLY A 183 -24.88 50.45 -10.93
C GLY A 183 -23.68 51.39 -11.17
N LEU A 184 -22.70 51.00 -11.97
CA LEU A 184 -21.56 51.84 -12.33
C LEU A 184 -21.81 52.80 -13.48
N GLY A 185 -23.02 52.81 -14.04
CA GLY A 185 -23.43 53.80 -15.06
C GLY A 185 -24.28 54.88 -14.39
N ALA A 186 -23.76 56.07 -14.27
CA ALA A 186 -24.55 57.25 -14.01
C ALA A 186 -25.07 57.83 -15.32
#